data_d49c19051e94bc168e4dd62af7f33865
#
_entry.id   d49c19051e94bc168e4dd62af7f33865
#
_cell.length_a   1.000
_cell.length_b   1.000
_cell.length_c   1.000
_cell.angle_alpha   90.00
_cell.angle_beta   90.00
_cell.angle_gamma   90.00
#
_symmetry.space_group_name_H-M   'P 1'
#
loop_
_entity.id
_entity.type
_entity.pdbx_description
1 polymer ?
#
loop_
_entity_poly.entity_id
_entity_poly.type
_entity_poly.pdbx_seq_one_letter_code
_entity_poly.pdbx_strand_id
1 'polypeptide(L)'
;MKHLLLCLVLLSSIYHQVYATKNNYNFQYITLNEGLSHADANTIIKDNKGFLWIGTYSGLNRFDGIHIKSYYNNLEGAERPNANRILDMDISDDGIIWIGSAYGIYSFDTNTETFTNYQAKDNLNNKAIWKIIIQTQYIYLQDKNNKIHLYKIDKKQHQLIPINHEINHKPIQTIHKDNKHNVWSVSSDKITVIYPDLSTKEYKRPAINHNINCILIDTSTNKALFAANGEIYHYTISKNQFKYNNKTILTNIPIISDIKKETENDYWIGTQNGLFKLNINNNTFEYYCCPIKILRSYKIRAD
;
A
#
# COMPACT_ATOMS: atom_id res chain seq x y z
N MET A 1 -4.35 26.99 54.29
CA MET A 1 -5.23 25.84 54.05
C MET A 1 -6.12 25.98 52.78
N LYS A 2 -6.84 27.10 52.57
CA LYS A 2 -7.72 27.29 51.39
C LYS A 2 -6.99 27.22 50.05
N HIS A 3 -5.78 27.76 49.93
CA HIS A 3 -5.01 27.72 48.68
C HIS A 3 -4.43 26.33 48.36
N LEU A 4 -4.12 25.51 49.37
CA LEU A 4 -3.66 24.13 49.20
C LEU A 4 -4.78 23.21 48.69
N LEU A 5 -6.01 23.43 49.17
CA LEU A 5 -7.19 22.70 48.74
C LEU A 5 -7.55 23.05 47.29
N LEU A 6 -7.40 24.31 46.86
CA LEU A 6 -7.64 24.76 45.50
C LEU A 6 -6.63 24.14 44.51
N CYS A 7 -5.36 24.05 44.87
CA CYS A 7 -4.32 23.39 44.06
C CYS A 7 -4.58 21.87 43.92
N LEU A 8 -5.05 21.21 44.97
CA LEU A 8 -5.41 19.78 44.91
C LEU A 8 -6.61 19.53 44.01
N VAL A 9 -7.63 20.39 43.99
CA VAL A 9 -8.79 20.30 43.12
C VAL A 9 -8.42 20.58 41.67
N LEU A 10 -7.53 21.53 41.39
CA LEU A 10 -7.01 21.82 40.05
C LEU A 10 -6.12 20.67 39.52
N LEU A 11 -5.29 20.05 40.36
CA LEU A 11 -4.50 18.88 40.01
C LEU A 11 -5.39 17.64 39.72
N SER A 12 -6.48 17.45 40.48
CA SER A 12 -7.42 16.35 40.21
C SER A 12 -8.20 16.55 38.91
N SER A 13 -8.52 17.78 38.53
CA SER A 13 -9.20 18.07 37.24
C SER A 13 -8.28 17.86 36.03
N ILE A 14 -6.97 18.01 36.18
CA ILE A 14 -5.99 17.70 35.12
C ILE A 14 -5.84 16.18 34.92
N TYR A 15 -5.97 15.40 36.01
CA TYR A 15 -5.89 13.92 35.92
C TYR A 15 -7.14 13.26 35.28
N HIS A 16 -8.29 13.96 35.18
CA HIS A 16 -9.52 13.40 34.63
C HIS A 16 -9.69 13.57 33.12
N GLN A 17 -8.76 14.21 32.41
CA GLN A 17 -8.85 14.41 30.95
C GLN A 17 -8.08 13.40 30.11
N VAL A 18 -7.54 12.32 30.68
CA VAL A 18 -6.72 11.32 29.94
C VAL A 18 -7.40 9.95 29.80
N TYR A 19 -8.69 9.87 29.98
CA TYR A 19 -9.45 8.70 29.51
C TYR A 19 -10.17 9.04 28.22
N ALA A 20 -9.40 9.29 27.15
CA ALA A 20 -9.92 9.08 25.80
C ALA A 20 -10.38 7.61 25.73
N THR A 21 -11.61 7.39 25.34
CA THR A 21 -12.16 6.07 25.08
C THR A 21 -11.24 5.36 24.11
N LYS A 22 -10.39 4.48 24.63
CA LYS A 22 -9.54 3.63 23.80
C LYS A 22 -10.48 2.76 22.99
N ASN A 23 -10.62 3.03 21.70
CA ASN A 23 -11.31 2.12 20.81
C ASN A 23 -10.64 0.76 20.96
N ASN A 24 -11.32 -0.20 21.55
CA ASN A 24 -10.79 -1.54 21.74
C ASN A 24 -10.87 -2.25 20.39
N TYR A 25 -9.80 -2.13 19.58
CA TYR A 25 -9.65 -2.93 18.38
C TYR A 25 -9.36 -4.38 18.77
N ASN A 26 -10.12 -5.29 18.20
CA ASN A 26 -9.83 -6.71 18.29
C ASN A 26 -8.91 -7.09 17.15
N PHE A 27 -7.64 -7.42 17.46
CA PHE A 27 -6.67 -7.88 16.47
C PHE A 27 -6.74 -9.40 16.35
N GLN A 28 -6.98 -9.89 15.15
CA GLN A 28 -6.84 -11.30 14.82
C GLN A 28 -5.50 -11.54 14.13
N TYR A 29 -4.76 -12.53 14.60
CA TYR A 29 -3.49 -12.93 14.02
C TYR A 29 -3.71 -14.06 13.02
N ILE A 30 -3.17 -13.89 11.82
CA ILE A 30 -3.18 -14.92 10.77
C ILE A 30 -1.74 -15.37 10.58
N THR A 31 -1.43 -16.58 10.98
CA THR A 31 -0.09 -17.15 10.95
C THR A 31 -0.07 -18.48 10.17
N LEU A 32 1.07 -19.18 10.21
CA LEU A 32 1.17 -20.54 9.65
C LEU A 32 0.21 -21.53 10.34
N ASN A 33 -0.10 -21.30 11.61
CA ASN A 33 -1.02 -22.19 12.37
C ASN A 33 -2.46 -22.09 11.86
N GLU A 34 -2.87 -20.92 11.36
CA GLU A 34 -4.17 -20.70 10.74
C GLU A 34 -4.19 -21.11 9.25
N GLY A 35 -3.07 -21.62 8.72
CA GLY A 35 -2.97 -22.15 7.36
C GLY A 35 -2.35 -21.22 6.33
N LEU A 36 -1.73 -20.10 6.75
CA LEU A 36 -1.00 -19.23 5.84
C LEU A 36 0.18 -19.98 5.22
N SER A 37 0.39 -19.85 3.91
CA SER A 37 1.42 -20.60 3.18
C SER A 37 2.87 -20.19 3.53
N HIS A 38 3.07 -18.98 4.07
CA HIS A 38 4.36 -18.48 4.55
C HIS A 38 4.18 -17.34 5.55
N ALA A 39 5.09 -17.20 6.50
CA ALA A 39 5.03 -16.16 7.53
C ALA A 39 5.20 -14.73 6.98
N ASP A 40 5.97 -14.57 5.88
CA ASP A 40 6.19 -13.27 5.25
C ASP A 40 5.03 -12.96 4.28
N ALA A 41 4.04 -12.23 4.77
CA ALA A 41 2.96 -11.65 3.97
C ALA A 41 3.39 -10.28 3.42
N ASN A 42 3.55 -10.17 2.10
CA ASN A 42 4.04 -8.95 1.47
C ASN A 42 2.94 -7.99 1.05
N THR A 43 1.76 -8.52 0.72
CA THR A 43 0.66 -7.75 0.16
C THR A 43 -0.67 -8.36 0.53
N ILE A 44 -1.67 -7.49 0.70
CA ILE A 44 -3.03 -7.90 1.03
C ILE A 44 -4.01 -7.04 0.24
N ILE A 45 -4.99 -7.67 -0.38
CA ILE A 45 -6.09 -7.02 -1.10
C ILE A 45 -7.42 -7.68 -0.74
N LYS A 46 -8.55 -7.02 -0.99
CA LYS A 46 -9.92 -7.55 -0.81
C LYS A 46 -10.60 -7.57 -2.16
N ASP A 47 -11.29 -8.62 -2.43
CA ASP A 47 -12.14 -8.68 -3.60
C ASP A 47 -13.54 -8.06 -3.30
N ASN A 48 -14.35 -7.99 -4.35
CA ASN A 48 -15.72 -7.49 -4.28
C ASN A 48 -16.69 -8.43 -3.52
N LYS A 49 -16.29 -9.67 -3.24
CA LYS A 49 -17.03 -10.66 -2.45
C LYS A 49 -16.69 -10.56 -0.95
N GLY A 50 -15.70 -9.73 -0.59
CA GLY A 50 -15.27 -9.53 0.79
C GLY A 50 -14.11 -10.41 1.23
N PHE A 51 -13.63 -11.37 0.43
CA PHE A 51 -12.47 -12.20 0.78
C PHE A 51 -11.18 -11.38 0.82
N LEU A 52 -10.32 -11.71 1.80
CA LEU A 52 -8.95 -11.19 1.83
C LEU A 52 -8.03 -12.12 1.06
N TRP A 53 -7.27 -11.53 0.15
CA TRP A 53 -6.23 -12.23 -0.60
C TRP A 53 -4.88 -11.78 -0.10
N ILE A 54 -4.06 -12.73 0.35
CA ILE A 54 -2.77 -12.49 0.99
C ILE A 54 -1.68 -13.09 0.12
N GLY A 55 -0.82 -12.24 -0.42
CA GLY A 55 0.36 -12.66 -1.17
C GLY A 55 1.56 -12.84 -0.24
N THR A 56 2.14 -14.04 -0.26
CA THR A 56 3.27 -14.41 0.60
C THR A 56 4.50 -14.77 -0.23
N TYR A 57 5.60 -15.11 0.44
CA TYR A 57 6.77 -15.68 -0.24
C TYR A 57 6.55 -17.10 -0.76
N SER A 58 5.43 -17.75 -0.45
CA SER A 58 5.16 -19.13 -0.89
C SER A 58 3.71 -19.33 -1.35
N GLY A 59 3.16 -18.39 -2.08
CA GLY A 59 1.85 -18.54 -2.72
C GLY A 59 0.83 -17.45 -2.37
N LEU A 60 -0.33 -17.59 -3.00
CA LEU A 60 -1.50 -16.77 -2.82
C LEU A 60 -2.46 -17.46 -1.84
N ASN A 61 -2.96 -16.70 -0.87
CA ASN A 61 -3.85 -17.24 0.15
C ASN A 61 -5.17 -16.44 0.14
N ARG A 62 -6.31 -17.13 0.19
CA ARG A 62 -7.63 -16.54 0.37
C ARG A 62 -8.10 -16.78 1.81
N PHE A 63 -8.47 -15.74 2.50
CA PHE A 63 -9.08 -15.79 3.82
C PHE A 63 -10.54 -15.35 3.75
N ASP A 64 -11.45 -16.19 4.24
CA ASP A 64 -12.89 -15.96 4.22
C ASP A 64 -13.45 -15.39 5.55
N GLY A 65 -12.56 -15.09 6.50
CA GLY A 65 -12.89 -14.68 7.86
C GLY A 65 -12.69 -15.80 8.90
N ILE A 66 -12.62 -17.06 8.46
CA ILE A 66 -12.47 -18.25 9.32
C ILE A 66 -11.33 -19.15 8.81
N HIS A 67 -11.33 -19.47 7.50
CA HIS A 67 -10.41 -20.44 6.91
C HIS A 67 -9.48 -19.79 5.88
N ILE A 68 -8.31 -20.40 5.72
CA ILE A 68 -7.35 -20.02 4.69
C ILE A 68 -7.27 -21.13 3.64
N LYS A 69 -7.40 -20.75 2.38
CA LYS A 69 -7.12 -21.60 1.22
C LYS A 69 -5.93 -21.07 0.45
N SER A 70 -4.91 -21.91 0.28
CA SER A 70 -3.67 -21.54 -0.43
C SER A 70 -3.69 -22.01 -1.87
N TYR A 71 -3.12 -21.20 -2.76
CA TYR A 71 -3.02 -21.43 -4.20
C TYR A 71 -1.57 -21.24 -4.64
N TYR A 72 -1.11 -22.12 -5.53
CA TYR A 72 0.26 -22.12 -6.05
C TYR A 72 0.24 -22.09 -7.57
N ASN A 73 1.03 -21.22 -8.16
CA ASN A 73 1.21 -21.19 -9.59
C ASN A 73 2.20 -22.29 -10.00
N ASN A 74 1.69 -23.37 -10.51
CA ASN A 74 2.46 -24.51 -11.02
C ASN A 74 2.74 -24.32 -12.51
N LEU A 75 3.73 -23.50 -12.84
CA LEU A 75 4.20 -23.36 -14.21
C LEU A 75 4.81 -24.67 -14.71
N GLU A 76 4.38 -25.17 -15.86
CA GLU A 76 5.05 -26.26 -16.57
C GLU A 76 6.53 -25.90 -16.82
N GLY A 77 7.44 -26.76 -16.44
CA GLY A 77 8.88 -26.52 -16.44
C GLY A 77 9.39 -25.77 -15.22
N ALA A 78 8.62 -25.74 -14.15
CA ALA A 78 8.84 -24.92 -12.97
C ALA A 78 9.75 -25.56 -11.92
N GLU A 79 10.99 -25.71 -12.21
CA GLU A 79 12.06 -25.58 -11.20
C GLU A 79 12.22 -24.09 -10.83
N ARG A 80 11.07 -23.40 -10.54
CA ARG A 80 11.04 -21.95 -10.31
C ARG A 80 10.42 -21.62 -8.96
N PRO A 81 11.12 -21.88 -7.84
CA PRO A 81 10.61 -21.60 -6.49
C PRO A 81 10.20 -20.13 -6.30
N ASN A 82 10.77 -19.23 -7.12
CA ASN A 82 10.49 -17.79 -7.05
C ASN A 82 9.19 -17.35 -7.73
N ALA A 83 8.52 -18.19 -8.53
CA ALA A 83 7.24 -17.82 -9.16
C ALA A 83 6.14 -17.63 -8.11
N ASN A 84 6.15 -18.42 -7.05
CA ASN A 84 5.21 -18.32 -5.94
C ASN A 84 5.60 -17.27 -4.88
N ARG A 85 6.77 -16.61 -5.05
CA ARG A 85 7.19 -15.52 -4.19
C ARG A 85 6.52 -14.22 -4.64
N ILE A 86 5.36 -13.94 -4.07
CA ILE A 86 4.56 -12.77 -4.39
C ILE A 86 5.17 -11.54 -3.70
N LEU A 87 5.39 -10.48 -4.47
CA LEU A 87 5.94 -9.21 -3.98
C LEU A 87 4.87 -8.14 -3.84
N ASP A 88 3.96 -8.03 -4.82
CA ASP A 88 2.82 -7.13 -4.76
C ASP A 88 1.64 -7.64 -5.59
N MET A 89 0.44 -7.15 -5.28
CA MET A 89 -0.80 -7.49 -5.97
C MET A 89 -1.71 -6.27 -6.11
N ASP A 90 -2.47 -6.25 -7.20
CA ASP A 90 -3.64 -5.37 -7.35
C ASP A 90 -4.77 -6.16 -8.02
N ILE A 91 -6.01 -5.71 -7.84
CA ILE A 91 -7.19 -6.37 -8.37
C ILE A 91 -7.93 -5.45 -9.33
N SER A 92 -8.34 -5.99 -10.48
CA SER A 92 -9.20 -5.31 -11.44
C SER A 92 -10.68 -5.51 -11.09
N ASP A 93 -11.54 -4.63 -11.60
CA ASP A 93 -12.98 -4.61 -11.29
C ASP A 93 -13.71 -5.90 -11.69
N ASP A 94 -13.17 -6.65 -12.65
CA ASP A 94 -13.69 -7.96 -13.09
C ASP A 94 -13.23 -9.14 -12.22
N GLY A 95 -12.55 -8.87 -11.09
CA GLY A 95 -12.15 -9.87 -10.12
C GLY A 95 -10.86 -10.62 -10.47
N ILE A 96 -10.07 -10.11 -11.42
CA ILE A 96 -8.76 -10.66 -11.74
C ILE A 96 -7.70 -10.04 -10.81
N ILE A 97 -7.02 -10.87 -10.05
CA ILE A 97 -5.86 -10.46 -9.24
C ILE A 97 -4.62 -10.50 -10.11
N TRP A 98 -3.97 -9.36 -10.24
CA TRP A 98 -2.70 -9.22 -10.94
C TRP A 98 -1.56 -9.31 -9.93
N ILE A 99 -0.58 -10.15 -10.22
CA ILE A 99 0.44 -10.57 -9.26
C ILE A 99 1.83 -10.29 -9.82
N GLY A 100 2.55 -9.41 -9.14
CA GLY A 100 3.98 -9.21 -9.32
C GLY A 100 4.76 -10.15 -8.43
N SER A 101 5.59 -10.98 -9.01
CA SER A 101 6.41 -11.96 -8.28
C SER A 101 7.90 -11.68 -8.42
N ALA A 102 8.71 -12.45 -7.69
CA ALA A 102 10.16 -12.42 -7.86
C ALA A 102 10.60 -12.96 -9.25
N TYR A 103 9.69 -13.51 -10.02
CA TYR A 103 9.96 -14.12 -11.32
C TYR A 103 8.98 -13.72 -12.43
N GLY A 104 8.55 -12.47 -12.45
CA GLY A 104 7.66 -11.96 -13.49
C GLY A 104 6.24 -11.71 -13.01
N ILE A 105 5.31 -11.74 -13.95
CA ILE A 105 3.93 -11.37 -13.75
C ILE A 105 2.99 -12.48 -14.17
N TYR A 106 1.92 -12.66 -13.42
CA TYR A 106 0.80 -13.55 -13.74
C TYR A 106 -0.49 -12.97 -13.16
N SER A 107 -1.61 -13.52 -13.55
CA SER A 107 -2.92 -13.21 -12.97
C SER A 107 -3.56 -14.43 -12.35
N PHE A 108 -4.51 -14.19 -11.45
CA PHE A 108 -5.37 -15.20 -10.85
C PHE A 108 -6.83 -14.75 -10.98
N ASP A 109 -7.65 -15.57 -11.60
CA ASP A 109 -9.08 -15.33 -11.71
C ASP A 109 -9.77 -15.86 -10.45
N THR A 110 -10.39 -14.97 -9.66
CA THR A 110 -11.06 -15.32 -8.40
C THR A 110 -12.36 -16.12 -8.59
N ASN A 111 -12.90 -16.19 -9.81
CA ASN A 111 -14.12 -16.95 -10.12
C ASN A 111 -13.81 -18.38 -10.55
N THR A 112 -12.80 -18.56 -11.40
CA THR A 112 -12.37 -19.87 -11.88
C THR A 112 -11.29 -20.50 -11.04
N GLU A 113 -10.68 -19.73 -10.14
CA GLU A 113 -9.53 -20.08 -9.28
C GLU A 113 -8.32 -20.60 -10.10
N THR A 114 -8.07 -19.97 -11.24
CA THR A 114 -6.99 -20.38 -12.15
C THR A 114 -5.95 -19.28 -12.33
N PHE A 115 -4.69 -19.70 -12.45
CA PHE A 115 -3.59 -18.83 -12.83
C PHE A 115 -3.45 -18.70 -14.34
N THR A 116 -3.06 -17.52 -14.80
CA THR A 116 -2.68 -17.25 -16.19
C THR A 116 -1.36 -16.50 -16.21
N ASN A 117 -0.38 -17.00 -16.95
CA ASN A 117 0.91 -16.35 -17.11
C ASN A 117 0.85 -15.35 -18.25
N TYR A 118 1.44 -14.18 -18.03
CA TYR A 118 1.54 -13.13 -19.03
C TYR A 118 2.99 -12.93 -19.46
N GLN A 119 3.18 -12.75 -20.76
CA GLN A 119 4.48 -12.46 -21.32
C GLN A 119 4.55 -11.00 -21.77
N ALA A 120 5.53 -10.26 -21.27
CA ALA A 120 5.84 -8.94 -21.79
C ALA A 120 6.59 -9.07 -23.12
N LYS A 121 6.23 -8.24 -24.11
CA LYS A 121 6.89 -8.22 -25.44
C LYS A 121 8.29 -7.54 -25.40
N ASP A 122 8.86 -7.38 -24.23
CA ASP A 122 10.18 -6.80 -24.01
C ASP A 122 10.96 -7.63 -22.97
N ASN A 123 12.07 -7.06 -22.49
CA ASN A 123 13.00 -7.72 -21.56
C ASN A 123 12.50 -7.78 -20.09
N LEU A 124 11.20 -7.57 -19.81
CA LEU A 124 10.68 -7.63 -18.44
C LEU A 124 10.35 -9.05 -17.97
N ASN A 125 10.27 -10.00 -18.91
CA ASN A 125 10.04 -11.40 -18.57
C ASN A 125 11.07 -11.93 -17.59
N ASN A 126 10.58 -12.68 -16.57
CA ASN A 126 11.41 -13.30 -15.54
C ASN A 126 12.14 -12.32 -14.61
N LYS A 127 11.76 -11.03 -14.61
CA LYS A 127 12.29 -10.04 -13.64
C LYS A 127 11.37 -9.89 -12.44
N ALA A 128 11.96 -9.55 -11.29
CA ALA A 128 11.19 -9.26 -10.09
C ALA A 128 10.37 -7.97 -10.26
N ILE A 129 9.07 -8.07 -9.96
CA ILE A 129 8.11 -6.96 -9.98
C ILE A 129 7.77 -6.59 -8.55
N TRP A 130 8.26 -5.45 -8.10
CA TRP A 130 8.14 -4.99 -6.72
C TRP A 130 6.84 -4.26 -6.42
N LYS A 131 6.24 -3.64 -7.45
CA LYS A 131 4.95 -2.98 -7.31
C LYS A 131 4.14 -3.11 -8.59
N ILE A 132 2.83 -3.25 -8.42
CA ILE A 132 1.87 -3.42 -9.50
C ILE A 132 0.65 -2.55 -9.26
N ILE A 133 0.19 -1.86 -10.30
CA ILE A 133 -1.07 -1.13 -10.28
C ILE A 133 -1.82 -1.42 -11.57
N ILE A 134 -3.10 -1.77 -11.43
CA ILE A 134 -4.05 -1.91 -12.53
C ILE A 134 -4.89 -0.65 -12.64
N GLN A 135 -4.96 -0.12 -13.86
CA GLN A 135 -5.83 0.99 -14.22
C GLN A 135 -6.56 0.63 -15.53
N THR A 136 -7.81 0.21 -15.40
CA THR A 136 -8.64 -0.24 -16.52
C THR A 136 -7.98 -1.36 -17.35
N GLN A 137 -7.50 -1.07 -18.57
CA GLN A 137 -6.79 -2.00 -19.46
C GLN A 137 -5.26 -1.87 -19.40
N TYR A 138 -4.77 -1.02 -18.51
CA TYR A 138 -3.33 -0.75 -18.38
C TYR A 138 -2.78 -1.30 -17.08
N ILE A 139 -1.52 -1.69 -17.11
CA ILE A 139 -0.79 -2.18 -15.96
C ILE A 139 0.53 -1.44 -15.82
N TYR A 140 0.79 -0.94 -14.61
CA TYR A 140 2.02 -0.27 -14.21
C TYR A 140 2.83 -1.24 -13.38
N LEU A 141 4.05 -1.51 -13.80
CA LEU A 141 4.96 -2.44 -13.14
C LEU A 141 6.22 -1.71 -12.70
N GLN A 142 6.57 -1.76 -11.42
CA GLN A 142 7.82 -1.21 -10.92
C GLN A 142 8.83 -2.34 -10.73
N ASP A 143 9.98 -2.23 -11.37
CA ASP A 143 11.08 -3.17 -11.23
C ASP A 143 12.00 -2.84 -10.04
N LYS A 144 13.00 -3.69 -9.79
CA LYS A 144 13.98 -3.53 -8.71
C LYS A 144 14.83 -2.26 -8.79
N ASN A 145 14.89 -1.62 -9.97
CA ASN A 145 15.64 -0.39 -10.19
C ASN A 145 14.76 0.85 -10.04
N ASN A 146 13.55 0.70 -9.50
CA ASN A 146 12.54 1.74 -9.37
C ASN A 146 12.09 2.33 -10.72
N LYS A 147 12.27 1.60 -11.80
CA LYS A 147 11.75 1.98 -13.11
C LYS A 147 10.32 1.51 -13.27
N ILE A 148 9.46 2.37 -13.79
CA ILE A 148 8.08 2.04 -14.14
C ILE A 148 8.02 1.62 -15.59
N HIS A 149 7.29 0.53 -15.83
CA HIS A 149 6.97 0.00 -17.14
C HIS A 149 5.45 0.00 -17.29
N LEU A 150 4.97 0.65 -18.34
CA LEU A 150 3.54 0.74 -18.65
C LEU A 150 3.21 -0.18 -19.83
N TYR A 151 2.18 -1.01 -19.64
CA TYR A 151 1.69 -1.92 -20.68
C TYR A 151 0.19 -1.82 -20.83
N LYS A 152 -0.27 -2.11 -22.06
CA LYS A 152 -1.65 -2.49 -22.32
C LYS A 152 -1.77 -4.01 -22.17
N ILE A 153 -2.84 -4.44 -21.52
CA ILE A 153 -3.13 -5.85 -21.29
C ILE A 153 -3.88 -6.42 -22.50
N ASP A 154 -3.32 -7.44 -23.14
CA ASP A 154 -4.02 -8.28 -24.10
C ASP A 154 -4.44 -9.60 -23.40
N LYS A 155 -5.69 -9.63 -22.94
CA LYS A 155 -6.25 -10.80 -22.24
C LYS A 155 -6.44 -12.01 -23.17
N LYS A 156 -6.63 -11.81 -24.49
CA LYS A 156 -6.85 -12.90 -25.45
C LYS A 156 -5.56 -13.67 -25.76
N GLN A 157 -4.46 -12.94 -25.87
CA GLN A 157 -3.16 -13.52 -26.19
C GLN A 157 -2.28 -13.74 -24.95
N HIS A 158 -2.76 -13.40 -23.77
CA HIS A 158 -2.02 -13.39 -22.49
C HIS A 158 -0.68 -12.65 -22.61
N GLN A 159 -0.72 -11.46 -23.22
CA GLN A 159 0.46 -10.64 -23.47
C GLN A 159 0.34 -9.25 -22.87
N LEU A 160 1.49 -8.70 -22.52
CA LEU A 160 1.64 -7.29 -22.11
C LEU A 160 2.31 -6.55 -23.27
N ILE A 161 1.59 -5.59 -23.84
CA ILE A 161 2.05 -4.78 -24.97
C ILE A 161 2.64 -3.47 -24.39
N PRO A 162 3.96 -3.21 -24.56
CA PRO A 162 4.57 -2.03 -23.98
C PRO A 162 3.99 -0.75 -24.59
N ILE A 163 3.74 0.23 -23.73
CA ILE A 163 3.29 1.57 -24.09
C ILE A 163 4.47 2.53 -23.93
N ASN A 164 4.81 3.26 -24.99
CA ASN A 164 5.78 4.34 -24.86
C ASN A 164 5.11 5.55 -24.20
N HIS A 165 5.46 5.80 -22.95
CA HIS A 165 4.90 6.88 -22.16
C HIS A 165 6.01 7.56 -21.36
N GLU A 166 5.89 8.85 -21.10
CA GLU A 166 6.92 9.65 -20.40
C GLU A 166 7.30 9.14 -19.02
N ILE A 167 6.38 8.43 -18.34
CA ILE A 167 6.65 7.82 -17.03
C ILE A 167 7.79 6.79 -17.07
N ASN A 168 8.07 6.21 -18.25
CA ASN A 168 9.07 5.16 -18.41
C ASN A 168 10.51 5.66 -18.35
N HIS A 169 10.74 6.97 -18.32
CA HIS A 169 12.07 7.56 -18.54
C HIS A 169 12.80 8.03 -17.28
N LYS A 170 12.12 8.08 -16.12
CA LYS A 170 12.73 8.57 -14.86
C LYS A 170 12.61 7.55 -13.74
N PRO A 171 13.58 7.48 -12.82
CA PRO A 171 13.44 6.71 -11.60
C PRO A 171 12.27 7.26 -10.76
N ILE A 172 11.36 6.36 -10.40
CA ILE A 172 10.17 6.68 -9.61
C ILE A 172 10.36 6.15 -8.19
N GLN A 173 10.23 7.02 -7.19
CA GLN A 173 10.35 6.63 -5.79
C GLN A 173 9.19 5.73 -5.33
N THR A 174 7.96 6.09 -5.69
CA THR A 174 6.77 5.30 -5.41
C THR A 174 5.63 5.63 -6.37
N ILE A 175 4.70 4.69 -6.50
CA ILE A 175 3.43 4.88 -7.23
C ILE A 175 2.26 4.55 -6.31
N HIS A 176 1.13 5.18 -6.56
CA HIS A 176 -0.10 5.00 -5.78
C HIS A 176 -1.33 5.13 -6.70
N LYS A 177 -2.36 4.33 -6.42
CA LYS A 177 -3.67 4.44 -7.08
C LYS A 177 -4.65 5.11 -6.12
N ASP A 178 -5.25 6.22 -6.53
CA ASP A 178 -6.26 6.91 -5.73
C ASP A 178 -7.64 6.26 -5.85
N ASN A 179 -8.61 6.79 -5.12
CA ASN A 179 -9.99 6.30 -5.10
C ASN A 179 -10.79 6.59 -6.39
N LYS A 180 -10.22 7.34 -7.34
CA LYS A 180 -10.76 7.57 -8.69
C LYS A 180 -10.00 6.79 -9.76
N HIS A 181 -9.22 5.81 -9.36
CA HIS A 181 -8.37 4.99 -10.23
C HIS A 181 -7.28 5.78 -10.98
N ASN A 182 -6.95 7.02 -10.56
CA ASN A 182 -5.80 7.70 -11.12
C ASN A 182 -4.51 7.13 -10.53
N VAL A 183 -3.46 7.05 -11.33
CA VAL A 183 -2.14 6.60 -10.89
C VAL A 183 -1.25 7.80 -10.64
N TRP A 184 -0.76 7.92 -9.43
CA TRP A 184 0.14 8.97 -8.97
C TRP A 184 1.55 8.41 -8.90
N SER A 185 2.48 9.04 -9.58
CA SER A 185 3.90 8.68 -9.55
C SER A 185 4.73 9.81 -8.95
N VAL A 186 5.64 9.44 -8.05
CA VAL A 186 6.53 10.38 -7.38
C VAL A 186 7.96 10.16 -7.87
N SER A 187 8.53 11.16 -8.53
CA SER A 187 9.94 11.20 -8.91
C SER A 187 10.74 12.13 -7.97
N SER A 188 12.00 12.32 -8.25
CA SER A 188 12.86 13.23 -7.47
C SER A 188 12.49 14.70 -7.66
N ASP A 189 11.89 15.07 -8.79
CA ASP A 189 11.63 16.45 -9.21
C ASP A 189 10.14 16.82 -9.25
N LYS A 190 9.27 15.87 -9.53
CA LYS A 190 7.83 16.12 -9.71
C LYS A 190 6.94 14.96 -9.25
N ILE A 191 5.66 15.27 -9.16
CA ILE A 191 4.59 14.28 -9.01
C ILE A 191 3.74 14.34 -10.26
N THR A 192 3.52 13.19 -10.90
CA THR A 192 2.69 13.09 -12.09
C THR A 192 1.46 12.25 -11.76
N VAL A 193 0.26 12.76 -12.03
CA VAL A 193 -0.97 11.97 -12.07
C VAL A 193 -1.25 11.54 -13.49
N ILE A 194 -1.58 10.28 -13.66
CA ILE A 194 -1.94 9.65 -14.93
C ILE A 194 -3.39 9.23 -14.83
N TYR A 195 -4.21 9.79 -15.69
CA TYR A 195 -5.63 9.49 -15.75
C TYR A 195 -5.90 8.20 -16.53
N PRO A 196 -7.11 7.61 -16.44
CA PRO A 196 -7.45 6.36 -17.16
C PRO A 196 -7.34 6.43 -18.69
N ASP A 197 -7.39 7.63 -19.27
CA ASP A 197 -7.17 7.89 -20.71
C ASP A 197 -5.70 8.10 -21.07
N LEU A 198 -4.78 7.90 -20.12
CA LEU A 198 -3.34 8.17 -20.21
C LEU A 198 -2.96 9.64 -20.33
N SER A 199 -3.90 10.58 -20.26
CA SER A 199 -3.55 11.98 -20.10
C SER A 199 -2.84 12.20 -18.75
N THR A 200 -1.97 13.20 -18.69
CA THR A 200 -1.16 13.46 -17.49
C THR A 200 -1.32 14.89 -16.98
N LYS A 201 -1.15 15.03 -15.67
CA LYS A 201 -0.98 16.33 -15.05
C LYS A 201 0.20 16.29 -14.08
N GLU A 202 1.02 17.32 -14.14
CA GLU A 202 2.20 17.42 -13.31
C GLU A 202 2.00 18.40 -12.16
N TYR A 203 2.58 18.06 -11.03
CA TYR A 203 2.67 18.90 -9.84
C TYR A 203 4.14 19.03 -9.45
N LYS A 204 4.52 20.22 -9.01
CA LYS A 204 5.83 20.39 -8.37
C LYS A 204 5.92 19.49 -7.14
N ARG A 205 7.00 18.73 -7.02
CA ARG A 205 7.25 17.90 -5.85
C ARG A 205 7.32 18.77 -4.59
N PRO A 206 6.65 18.40 -3.49
CA PRO A 206 6.83 19.04 -2.20
C PRO A 206 8.30 19.07 -1.76
N ALA A 207 8.70 20.12 -1.04
CA ALA A 207 10.06 20.26 -0.52
C ALA A 207 10.32 19.29 0.66
N ILE A 208 10.40 18.01 0.37
CA ILE A 208 10.75 16.94 1.29
C ILE A 208 12.16 16.47 0.94
N ASN A 209 13.11 16.64 1.87
CA ASN A 209 14.54 16.38 1.63
C ASN A 209 14.91 14.89 1.56
N HIS A 210 13.96 13.99 1.85
CA HIS A 210 14.15 12.55 1.85
C HIS A 210 13.38 11.87 0.72
N ASN A 211 13.75 10.64 0.40
CA ASN A 211 12.97 9.79 -0.50
C ASN A 211 11.60 9.53 0.10
N ILE A 212 10.56 9.70 -0.72
CA ILE A 212 9.19 9.41 -0.34
C ILE A 212 8.97 7.91 -0.52
N ASN A 213 8.71 7.21 0.58
CA ASN A 213 8.55 5.75 0.59
C ASN A 213 7.11 5.34 0.28
N CYS A 214 6.15 6.11 0.81
CA CYS A 214 4.73 5.83 0.69
C CYS A 214 3.95 7.13 0.53
N ILE A 215 2.88 7.09 -0.24
CA ILE A 215 1.94 8.19 -0.37
C ILE A 215 0.52 7.68 -0.24
N LEU A 216 -0.35 8.53 0.29
CA LEU A 216 -1.79 8.39 0.20
C LEU A 216 -2.36 9.67 -0.40
N ILE A 217 -3.12 9.53 -1.48
CA ILE A 217 -3.83 10.62 -2.12
C ILE A 217 -5.33 10.37 -1.99
N ASP A 218 -6.01 11.28 -1.31
CA ASP A 218 -7.46 11.28 -1.18
C ASP A 218 -8.05 12.45 -1.95
N THR A 219 -8.46 12.18 -3.18
CA THR A 219 -9.05 13.19 -4.05
C THR A 219 -10.46 13.60 -3.64
N SER A 220 -11.15 12.84 -2.79
CA SER A 220 -12.47 13.19 -2.26
C SER A 220 -12.40 14.32 -1.23
N THR A 221 -11.37 14.32 -0.40
CA THR A 221 -11.13 15.36 0.62
C THR A 221 -10.02 16.33 0.25
N ASN A 222 -9.39 16.17 -0.93
CA ASN A 222 -8.22 16.94 -1.38
C ASN A 222 -7.04 16.87 -0.40
N LYS A 223 -6.87 15.76 0.29
CA LYS A 223 -5.76 15.53 1.22
C LYS A 223 -4.70 14.64 0.59
N ALA A 224 -3.45 14.93 0.91
CA ALA A 224 -2.31 14.09 0.54
C ALA A 224 -1.38 13.91 1.73
N LEU A 225 -0.97 12.66 1.97
CA LEU A 225 0.02 12.29 2.96
C LEU A 225 1.24 11.73 2.26
N PHE A 226 2.41 12.23 2.61
CA PHE A 226 3.70 11.76 2.09
C PHE A 226 4.55 11.25 3.25
N ALA A 227 4.94 9.99 3.19
CA ALA A 227 5.82 9.39 4.19
C ALA A 227 7.27 9.38 3.71
N ALA A 228 8.16 9.91 4.51
CA ALA A 228 9.59 9.96 4.26
C ALA A 228 10.38 9.97 5.58
N ASN A 229 11.32 9.05 5.74
CA ASN A 229 12.24 8.99 6.88
C ASN A 229 11.56 9.11 8.27
N GLY A 230 10.47 8.35 8.49
CA GLY A 230 9.73 8.37 9.76
C GLY A 230 8.84 9.58 9.98
N GLU A 231 8.76 10.47 9.02
CA GLU A 231 7.89 11.63 9.04
C GLU A 231 6.71 11.45 8.06
N ILE A 232 5.54 11.94 8.45
CA ILE A 232 4.36 12.02 7.60
C ILE A 232 4.06 13.50 7.37
N TYR A 233 4.17 13.93 6.14
CA TYR A 233 3.90 15.30 5.71
C TYR A 233 2.47 15.40 5.21
N HIS A 234 1.73 16.36 5.74
CA HIS A 234 0.32 16.59 5.43
C HIS A 234 0.18 17.76 4.47
N TYR A 235 -0.52 17.52 3.36
CA TYR A 235 -0.77 18.52 2.33
C TYR A 235 -2.24 18.59 1.95
N THR A 236 -2.68 19.76 1.52
CA THR A 236 -3.93 19.94 0.80
C THR A 236 -3.63 20.05 -0.70
N ILE A 237 -4.38 19.30 -1.51
CA ILE A 237 -4.26 19.33 -2.96
C ILE A 237 -5.07 20.53 -3.47
N SER A 238 -4.41 21.45 -4.14
CA SER A 238 -5.06 22.56 -4.87
C SER A 238 -4.97 22.33 -6.38
N LYS A 239 -5.56 23.24 -7.17
CA LYS A 239 -5.63 23.08 -8.65
C LYS A 239 -4.29 22.73 -9.30
N ASN A 240 -3.17 23.29 -8.81
CA ASN A 240 -1.85 23.13 -9.45
C ASN A 240 -0.70 22.88 -8.47
N GLN A 241 -0.97 22.68 -7.17
CA GLN A 241 0.08 22.53 -6.16
C GLN A 241 -0.37 21.76 -4.94
N PHE A 242 0.60 21.24 -4.20
CA PHE A 242 0.43 20.73 -2.85
C PHE A 242 0.73 21.86 -1.86
N LYS A 243 -0.28 22.26 -1.08
CA LYS A 243 -0.12 23.24 0.00
C LYS A 243 0.22 22.50 1.28
N TYR A 244 1.39 22.80 1.86
CA TYR A 244 1.82 22.23 3.12
C TYR A 244 0.91 22.67 4.28
N ASN A 245 0.51 21.74 5.12
CA ASN A 245 -0.28 21.99 6.32
C ASN A 245 0.61 21.83 7.57
N ASN A 246 1.07 20.61 7.83
CA ASN A 246 1.92 20.24 8.96
C ASN A 246 2.64 18.93 8.69
N LYS A 247 3.38 18.41 9.68
CA LYS A 247 3.93 17.06 9.67
C LYS A 247 3.79 16.38 11.03
N THR A 248 3.72 15.05 11.00
CA THR A 248 3.82 14.18 12.18
C THR A 248 5.16 13.47 12.14
N ILE A 249 5.86 13.41 13.28
CA ILE A 249 7.14 12.73 13.43
C ILE A 249 6.90 11.47 14.26
N LEU A 250 7.16 10.31 13.68
CA LEU A 250 7.17 9.04 14.39
C LEU A 250 8.61 8.76 14.87
N THR A 251 8.88 9.05 16.11
CA THR A 251 10.23 8.91 16.69
C THR A 251 10.71 7.46 16.62
N ASN A 252 11.97 7.26 16.22
CA ASN A 252 12.64 5.95 16.10
C ASN A 252 12.04 4.99 15.07
N ILE A 253 11.33 5.50 14.06
CA ILE A 253 10.70 4.71 13.00
C ILE A 253 11.20 5.23 11.65
N PRO A 254 12.25 4.65 11.06
CA PRO A 254 12.82 5.18 9.82
C PRO A 254 11.98 4.86 8.58
N ILE A 255 11.20 3.77 8.60
CA ILE A 255 10.46 3.30 7.42
C ILE A 255 8.97 3.16 7.72
N ILE A 256 8.18 3.92 6.99
CA ILE A 256 6.72 3.78 6.90
C ILE A 256 6.45 3.02 5.60
N SER A 257 5.79 1.88 5.71
CA SER A 257 5.56 0.96 4.59
C SER A 257 4.22 1.17 3.90
N ASP A 258 3.20 1.56 4.66
CA ASP A 258 1.85 1.79 4.12
C ASP A 258 1.07 2.79 4.97
N ILE A 259 0.13 3.49 4.32
CA ILE A 259 -0.81 4.43 4.95
C ILE A 259 -2.20 4.09 4.42
N LYS A 260 -3.15 3.86 5.32
CA LYS A 260 -4.56 3.60 4.96
C LYS A 260 -5.48 4.54 5.72
N LYS A 261 -6.44 5.11 5.00
CA LYS A 261 -7.50 5.93 5.57
C LYS A 261 -8.52 5.04 6.28
N GLU A 262 -8.90 5.40 7.49
CA GLU A 262 -10.03 4.79 8.22
C GLU A 262 -11.23 5.74 8.23
N THR A 263 -11.02 6.98 8.66
CA THR A 263 -12.01 8.06 8.64
C THR A 263 -11.45 9.28 7.91
N GLU A 264 -12.16 10.40 7.91
CA GLU A 264 -11.63 11.66 7.34
C GLU A 264 -10.36 12.15 8.04
N ASN A 265 -10.16 11.78 9.30
CA ASN A 265 -9.08 12.29 10.14
C ASN A 265 -8.18 11.21 10.71
N ASP A 266 -8.62 9.94 10.71
CA ASP A 266 -7.87 8.84 11.26
C ASP A 266 -7.27 7.97 10.16
N TYR A 267 -6.00 7.64 10.34
CA TYR A 267 -5.22 6.85 9.39
C TYR A 267 -4.44 5.77 10.10
N TRP A 268 -4.42 4.59 9.52
CA TRP A 268 -3.54 3.52 9.93
C TRP A 268 -2.19 3.64 9.23
N ILE A 269 -1.12 3.50 10.00
CA ILE A 269 0.26 3.64 9.54
C ILE A 269 1.00 2.34 9.81
N GLY A 270 1.33 1.63 8.75
CA GLY A 270 2.18 0.44 8.80
C GLY A 270 3.66 0.81 8.81
N THR A 271 4.42 0.25 9.74
CA THR A 271 5.84 0.52 9.89
C THR A 271 6.63 -0.75 10.12
N GLN A 272 7.95 -0.68 10.09
CA GLN A 272 8.80 -1.82 10.47
C GLN A 272 8.67 -2.22 11.95
N ASN A 273 8.23 -1.30 12.81
CA ASN A 273 8.18 -1.50 14.26
C ASN A 273 6.76 -1.77 14.78
N GLY A 274 5.77 -1.89 13.89
CA GLY A 274 4.39 -2.15 14.25
C GLY A 274 3.40 -1.23 13.57
N LEU A 275 2.20 -1.20 14.11
CA LEU A 275 1.06 -0.46 13.59
C LEU A 275 0.79 0.76 14.44
N PHE A 276 0.53 1.90 13.81
CA PHE A 276 0.13 3.13 14.46
C PHE A 276 -1.21 3.60 13.91
N LYS A 277 -1.99 4.25 14.74
CA LYS A 277 -3.15 5.05 14.33
C LYS A 277 -2.83 6.51 14.50
N LEU A 278 -2.93 7.28 13.42
CA LEU A 278 -2.67 8.71 13.37
C LEU A 278 -3.99 9.46 13.23
N ASN A 279 -4.23 10.43 14.10
CA ASN A 279 -5.27 11.45 13.91
C ASN A 279 -4.63 12.74 13.39
N ILE A 280 -5.00 13.16 12.18
CA ILE A 280 -4.38 14.32 11.51
C ILE A 280 -4.90 15.68 11.98
N ASN A 281 -6.08 15.74 12.67
CA ASN A 281 -6.62 17.00 13.17
C ASN A 281 -5.86 17.52 14.38
N ASN A 282 -5.61 16.64 15.36
CA ASN A 282 -4.88 16.96 16.57
C ASN A 282 -3.39 16.58 16.51
N ASN A 283 -2.97 15.97 15.40
CA ASN A 283 -1.60 15.50 15.15
C ASN A 283 -1.10 14.53 16.24
N THR A 284 -2.00 13.65 16.72
CA THR A 284 -1.69 12.62 17.71
C THR A 284 -1.61 11.25 17.05
N PHE A 285 -0.79 10.37 17.62
CA PHE A 285 -0.74 8.97 17.18
C PHE A 285 -0.72 8.03 18.37
N GLU A 286 -1.31 6.85 18.16
CA GLU A 286 -1.33 5.74 19.11
C GLU A 286 -0.57 4.56 18.53
N TYR A 287 0.21 3.89 19.37
CA TYR A 287 0.95 2.69 18.99
C TYR A 287 0.17 1.44 19.34
N TYR A 288 0.07 0.53 18.40
CA TYR A 288 -0.51 -0.79 18.56
C TYR A 288 0.58 -1.84 18.42
N CYS A 289 0.94 -2.50 19.53
CA CYS A 289 1.96 -3.54 19.52
C CYS A 289 1.48 -4.77 18.75
N CYS A 290 2.28 -5.20 17.77
CA CYS A 290 2.14 -6.52 17.19
C CYS A 290 3.08 -7.48 17.92
N PRO A 291 2.60 -8.56 18.57
CA PRO A 291 3.43 -9.50 19.32
C PRO A 291 4.34 -10.35 18.44
N ILE A 292 4.24 -10.26 17.13
CA ILE A 292 5.09 -11.01 16.19
C ILE A 292 6.08 -10.05 15.54
N LYS A 293 7.37 -10.33 15.66
CA LYS A 293 8.43 -9.74 14.82
C LYS A 293 8.23 -10.18 13.37
N ILE A 294 7.28 -9.55 12.67
CA ILE A 294 7.16 -9.69 11.23
C ILE A 294 8.15 -8.70 10.62
N LEU A 295 9.24 -9.19 10.12
CA LEU A 295 10.43 -8.44 9.71
C LEU A 295 10.26 -7.63 8.42
N ARG A 296 9.09 -7.56 7.77
CA ARG A 296 8.90 -6.75 6.54
C ARG A 296 7.46 -6.31 6.38
N SER A 297 7.28 -5.00 6.29
CA SER A 297 6.13 -4.24 5.79
C SER A 297 4.71 -4.73 6.13
N TYR A 298 4.08 -4.09 7.10
CA TYR A 298 2.63 -4.20 7.29
C TYR A 298 1.93 -3.44 6.15
N LYS A 299 1.26 -4.14 5.26
CA LYS A 299 0.22 -3.53 4.42
C LYS A 299 -1.08 -3.56 5.20
N ILE A 300 -1.64 -2.38 5.43
CA ILE A 300 -2.85 -2.17 6.22
C ILE A 300 -4.04 -2.21 5.28
N ARG A 301 -5.15 -2.70 5.83
CA ARG A 301 -6.43 -2.55 5.21
C ARG A 301 -7.38 -1.83 6.16
N ALA A 302 -8.00 -0.76 5.69
CA ALA A 302 -9.24 -0.21 6.24
C ALA A 302 -10.42 -0.82 5.48
N ASP A 303 -11.48 -1.17 6.17
CA ASP A 303 -12.73 -1.69 5.60
C ASP A 303 -13.48 -0.66 4.77
#